data_6ba41cb48afe42fd78e9f4cd4383af9d
#
_entry.id   6ba41cb48afe42fd78e9f4cd4383af9d
#
_cell.length_a   1.000
_cell.length_b   1.000
_cell.length_c   1.000
_cell.angle_alpha   90.00
_cell.angle_beta   90.00
_cell.angle_gamma   90.00
#
_symmetry.space_group_name_H-M   'P 1'
#
loop_
_entity.id
_entity.type
_entity.pdbx_description
1 polymer ?
#
loop_
_entity_poly.entity_id
_entity_poly.type
_entity_poly.pdbx_seq_one_letter_code
_entity_poly.pdbx_strand_id
1 'polypeptide(L)'
;MNVIDKIQKDQMDKIIAERSIPDFSAGDTIKVDVKIVEGDKERIQAFEGLCIARNGRGLNESFTVRKISYGEGVERIFPIFSPKIAGITVLKKGKVRRAKLYYLRDRRGKSARIVEKIQVSNKDTKTQVDQPVSKEVAEDTTS
;
A
#
# COMPACT_ATOMS: atom_id res chain seq x y z
N MET A 1 -18.66 -14.95 -20.07
CA MET A 1 -18.79 -13.82 -19.13
C MET A 1 -20.26 -13.46 -19.00
N ASN A 2 -20.76 -13.51 -17.80
CA ASN A 2 -22.15 -13.13 -17.51
C ASN A 2 -22.31 -11.61 -17.65
N VAL A 3 -23.52 -11.14 -17.93
CA VAL A 3 -23.84 -9.69 -18.04
C VAL A 3 -23.50 -8.94 -16.75
N ILE A 4 -23.73 -9.58 -15.62
CA ILE A 4 -23.40 -9.02 -14.28
C ILE A 4 -21.89 -8.79 -14.16
N ASP A 5 -21.08 -9.75 -14.59
CA ASP A 5 -19.61 -9.64 -14.52
C ASP A 5 -19.09 -8.49 -15.40
N LYS A 6 -19.69 -8.26 -16.55
CA LYS A 6 -19.36 -7.15 -17.43
C LYS A 6 -19.66 -5.81 -16.77
N ILE A 7 -20.86 -5.66 -16.17
CA ILE A 7 -21.28 -4.44 -15.49
C ILE A 7 -20.36 -4.16 -14.29
N GLN A 8 -20.04 -5.19 -13.51
CA GLN A 8 -19.10 -5.04 -12.38
C GLN A 8 -17.73 -4.58 -12.84
N LYS A 9 -17.22 -5.17 -13.92
CA LYS A 9 -15.92 -4.78 -14.47
C LYS A 9 -15.92 -3.34 -14.94
N ASP A 10 -16.93 -2.92 -15.68
CA ASP A 10 -17.05 -1.53 -16.14
C ASP A 10 -17.11 -0.52 -14.99
N GLN A 11 -17.77 -0.88 -13.90
CA GLN A 11 -17.82 -0.04 -12.68
C GLN A 11 -16.47 0.02 -11.99
N MET A 12 -15.77 -1.11 -11.87
CA MET A 12 -14.43 -1.17 -11.29
C MET A 12 -13.44 -0.31 -12.09
N ASP A 13 -13.47 -0.44 -13.41
CA ASP A 13 -12.58 0.30 -14.31
C ASP A 13 -12.80 1.83 -14.20
N LYS A 14 -14.05 2.27 -14.05
CA LYS A 14 -14.37 3.68 -13.78
C LYS A 14 -13.76 4.17 -12.46
N ILE A 15 -13.93 3.39 -11.41
CA ILE A 15 -13.40 3.77 -10.08
C ILE A 15 -11.86 3.77 -10.07
N ILE A 16 -11.24 2.81 -10.74
CA ILE A 16 -9.78 2.74 -10.88
C ILE A 16 -9.24 3.93 -11.68
N ALA A 17 -9.99 4.40 -12.69
CA ALA A 17 -9.64 5.59 -13.45
C ALA A 17 -9.70 6.87 -12.61
N GLU A 18 -10.65 6.96 -11.68
CA GLU A 18 -10.80 8.12 -10.78
C GLU A 18 -9.75 8.17 -9.67
N ARG A 19 -9.33 7.00 -9.17
CA ARG A 19 -8.34 6.92 -8.09
C ARG A 19 -7.43 5.71 -8.25
N SER A 20 -6.17 5.90 -7.91
CA SER A 20 -5.19 4.81 -7.87
C SER A 20 -5.43 3.93 -6.63
N ILE A 21 -5.56 2.64 -6.85
CA ILE A 21 -5.64 1.64 -5.79
C ILE A 21 -4.28 0.93 -5.74
N PRO A 22 -3.51 1.09 -4.66
CA PRO A 22 -2.22 0.42 -4.53
C PRO A 22 -2.39 -1.08 -4.35
N ASP A 23 -1.36 -1.83 -4.70
CA ASP A 23 -1.29 -3.25 -4.38
C ASP A 23 -0.80 -3.45 -2.95
N PHE A 24 -1.66 -4.00 -2.12
CA PHE A 24 -1.37 -4.32 -0.72
C PHE A 24 -1.99 -5.66 -0.32
N SER A 25 -1.46 -6.24 0.72
CA SER A 25 -1.91 -7.52 1.26
C SER A 25 -2.06 -7.45 2.79
N ALA A 26 -2.58 -8.53 3.38
CA ALA A 26 -2.56 -8.65 4.82
C ALA A 26 -1.13 -8.59 5.37
N GLY A 27 -0.93 -7.87 6.44
CA GLY A 27 0.38 -7.59 7.03
C GLY A 27 0.96 -6.22 6.69
N ASP A 28 0.42 -5.54 5.70
CA ASP A 28 0.87 -4.20 5.33
C ASP A 28 0.27 -3.13 6.24
N THR A 29 1.07 -2.13 6.58
CA THR A 29 0.57 -0.93 7.25
C THR A 29 0.09 0.05 6.21
N ILE A 30 -1.18 0.38 6.30
CA ILE A 30 -1.86 1.24 5.32
C ILE A 30 -2.54 2.42 6.00
N LYS A 31 -2.66 3.51 5.25
CA LYS A 31 -3.43 4.69 5.60
C LYS A 31 -4.60 4.79 4.65
N VAL A 32 -5.79 4.84 5.20
CA VAL A 32 -7.04 4.99 4.45
C VAL A 32 -7.60 6.38 4.71
N ASP A 33 -7.75 7.16 3.68
CA ASP A 33 -8.37 8.49 3.75
C ASP A 33 -9.86 8.34 3.50
N VAL A 34 -10.65 8.56 4.54
CA VAL A 34 -12.11 8.40 4.53
C VAL A 34 -12.79 9.75 4.43
N LYS A 35 -13.69 9.90 3.47
CA LYS A 35 -14.55 11.08 3.35
C LYS A 35 -15.66 11.00 4.38
N ILE A 36 -15.79 12.02 5.20
CA ILE A 36 -16.86 12.18 6.16
C ILE A 36 -17.69 13.39 5.77
N VAL A 37 -18.98 13.17 5.60
CA VAL A 37 -19.95 14.25 5.33
C VAL A 37 -20.69 14.55 6.61
N GLU A 38 -20.53 15.75 7.11
CA GLU A 38 -21.24 16.28 8.29
C GLU A 38 -22.08 17.49 7.88
N GLY A 39 -23.40 17.29 7.67
CA GLY A 39 -24.27 18.32 7.13
C GLY A 39 -23.80 18.76 5.74
N ASP A 40 -23.49 20.06 5.58
CA ASP A 40 -23.01 20.62 4.32
C ASP A 40 -21.48 20.60 4.17
N LYS A 41 -20.75 20.05 5.16
CA LYS A 41 -19.28 20.02 5.18
C LYS A 41 -18.76 18.63 4.92
N GLU A 42 -17.80 18.53 4.04
CA GLU A 42 -17.00 17.33 3.81
C GLU A 42 -15.61 17.50 4.44
N ARG A 43 -15.16 16.47 5.11
CA ARG A 43 -13.77 16.37 5.60
C ARG A 43 -13.18 15.00 5.32
N ILE A 44 -11.87 14.93 5.26
CA ILE A 44 -11.14 13.69 5.11
C ILE A 44 -10.53 13.33 6.46
N GLN A 45 -10.83 12.12 6.92
CA GLN A 45 -10.23 11.54 8.13
C GLN A 45 -9.33 10.38 7.73
N ALA A 46 -8.08 10.41 8.16
CA ALA A 46 -7.16 9.32 7.95
C ALA A 46 -7.34 8.23 9.01
N PHE A 47 -7.42 7.00 8.55
CA PHE A 47 -7.39 5.82 9.40
C PHE A 47 -6.13 5.01 9.06
N GLU A 48 -5.14 5.06 9.95
CA GLU A 48 -3.87 4.38 9.77
C GLU A 48 -3.81 3.14 10.65
N GLY A 49 -3.44 2.02 10.08
CA GLY A 49 -3.31 0.78 10.82
C GLY A 49 -2.80 -0.38 9.97
N LEU A 50 -2.81 -1.55 10.58
CA LEU A 50 -2.37 -2.79 9.96
C LEU A 50 -3.54 -3.47 9.24
N CYS A 51 -3.34 -3.82 7.98
CA CYS A 51 -4.29 -4.66 7.25
C CYS A 51 -4.21 -6.09 7.77
N ILE A 52 -5.26 -6.60 8.37
CA ILE A 52 -5.29 -7.95 8.93
C ILE A 52 -5.97 -8.98 8.05
N ALA A 53 -6.82 -8.54 7.16
CA ALA A 53 -7.53 -9.42 6.24
C ALA A 53 -7.95 -8.67 4.97
N ARG A 54 -8.02 -9.40 3.88
CA ARG A 54 -8.58 -8.95 2.62
C ARG A 54 -9.51 -10.04 2.11
N ASN A 55 -10.75 -9.72 1.85
CA ASN A 55 -11.80 -10.66 1.50
C ASN A 55 -12.60 -10.21 0.29
N GLY A 56 -13.21 -11.16 -0.38
CA GLY A 56 -14.11 -10.90 -1.50
C GLY A 56 -13.42 -10.87 -2.86
N ARG A 57 -14.21 -10.60 -3.88
CA ARG A 57 -13.77 -10.46 -5.26
C ARG A 57 -14.59 -9.39 -5.97
N GLY A 58 -14.00 -8.76 -6.97
CA GLY A 58 -14.67 -7.75 -7.77
C GLY A 58 -15.09 -6.54 -6.95
N LEU A 59 -16.27 -6.01 -7.20
CA LEU A 59 -16.80 -4.85 -6.48
C LEU A 59 -17.01 -5.06 -4.97
N ASN A 60 -17.21 -6.31 -4.55
CA ASN A 60 -17.45 -6.66 -3.15
C ASN A 60 -16.17 -6.89 -2.35
N GLU A 61 -15.02 -6.64 -2.95
CA GLU A 61 -13.75 -6.78 -2.27
C GLU A 61 -13.62 -5.76 -1.14
N SER A 62 -13.26 -6.25 0.04
CA SER A 62 -13.10 -5.46 1.26
C SER A 62 -11.86 -5.86 2.02
N PHE A 63 -11.36 -4.98 2.84
CA PHE A 63 -10.23 -5.22 3.71
C PHE A 63 -10.50 -4.70 5.12
N THR A 64 -9.88 -5.33 6.09
CA THR A 64 -10.00 -4.97 7.51
C THR A 64 -8.70 -4.36 7.98
N VAL A 65 -8.79 -3.18 8.57
CA VAL A 65 -7.65 -2.47 9.17
C VAL A 65 -7.81 -2.45 10.69
N ARG A 66 -6.76 -2.84 11.37
CA ARG A 66 -6.67 -2.81 12.83
C ARG A 66 -5.67 -1.78 13.29
N LYS A 67 -6.06 -0.97 14.24
CA LYS A 67 -5.16 -0.05 14.95
C LYS A 67 -5.40 -0.14 16.45
N ILE A 68 -4.41 0.27 17.22
CA ILE A 68 -4.56 0.48 18.66
C ILE A 68 -4.78 1.96 18.89
N SER A 69 -5.92 2.30 19.48
CA SER A 69 -6.29 3.67 19.82
C SER A 69 -6.63 3.73 21.30
N TYR A 70 -5.93 4.60 22.03
CA TYR A 70 -6.12 4.76 23.49
C TYR A 70 -6.01 3.44 24.29
N GLY A 71 -5.09 2.57 23.89
CA GLY A 71 -4.86 1.27 24.52
C GLY A 71 -5.82 0.16 24.09
N GLU A 72 -6.80 0.46 23.25
CA GLU A 72 -7.77 -0.51 22.74
C GLU A 72 -7.57 -0.80 21.26
N GLY A 73 -7.79 -2.05 20.88
CA GLY A 73 -7.78 -2.45 19.47
C GLY A 73 -9.08 -2.04 18.77
N VAL A 74 -8.96 -1.26 17.72
CA VAL A 74 -10.06 -0.83 16.86
C VAL A 74 -9.88 -1.44 15.49
N GLU A 75 -10.91 -2.13 15.01
CA GLU A 75 -10.94 -2.70 13.67
C GLU A 75 -12.04 -2.04 12.84
N ARG A 76 -11.74 -1.78 11.60
CA ARG A 76 -12.70 -1.25 10.65
C ARG A 76 -12.57 -1.96 9.31
N ILE A 77 -13.72 -2.29 8.73
CA ILE A 77 -13.81 -2.92 7.41
C ILE A 77 -14.08 -1.83 6.38
N PHE A 78 -13.28 -1.81 5.33
CA PHE A 78 -13.41 -0.89 4.22
C PHE A 78 -13.64 -1.64 2.91
N PRO A 79 -14.73 -1.37 2.19
CA PRO A 79 -14.86 -1.81 0.82
C PRO A 79 -13.87 -1.05 -0.08
N ILE A 80 -13.09 -1.76 -0.90
CA ILE A 80 -12.05 -1.14 -1.74
C ILE A 80 -12.65 -0.14 -2.73
N PHE A 81 -13.79 -0.49 -3.32
CA PHE A 81 -14.44 0.33 -4.34
C PHE A 81 -15.49 1.29 -3.79
N SER A 82 -15.50 1.57 -2.49
CA SER A 82 -16.44 2.52 -1.89
C SER A 82 -16.11 3.97 -2.27
N PRO A 83 -17.13 4.78 -2.65
CA PRO A 83 -16.93 6.19 -2.93
C PRO A 83 -16.54 7.02 -1.69
N LYS A 84 -16.77 6.49 -0.50
CA LYS A 84 -16.38 7.13 0.77
C LYS A 84 -14.87 7.11 1.02
N ILE A 85 -14.13 6.26 0.33
CA ILE A 85 -12.67 6.22 0.44
C ILE A 85 -12.09 7.21 -0.56
N ALA A 86 -11.38 8.22 -0.05
CA ALA A 86 -10.69 9.20 -0.89
C ALA A 86 -9.40 8.64 -1.48
N GLY A 87 -8.67 7.85 -0.69
CA GLY A 87 -7.42 7.23 -1.14
C GLY A 87 -6.93 6.18 -0.16
N ILE A 88 -6.02 5.36 -0.65
CA ILE A 88 -5.34 4.33 0.14
C ILE A 88 -3.85 4.48 -0.13
N THR A 89 -3.05 4.58 0.94
CA THR A 89 -1.59 4.67 0.86
C THR A 89 -0.97 3.53 1.63
N VAL A 90 -0.04 2.82 1.02
CA VAL A 90 0.76 1.78 1.70
C VAL A 90 1.97 2.45 2.33
N LEU A 91 2.05 2.43 3.66
CA LEU A 91 3.15 3.02 4.42
C LEU A 91 4.33 2.06 4.57
N LYS A 92 4.03 0.82 4.92
CA LYS A 92 5.03 -0.25 5.11
C LYS A 92 4.48 -1.57 4.60
N LYS A 93 5.33 -2.36 3.99
CA LYS A 93 4.99 -3.72 3.61
C LYS A 93 5.46 -4.70 4.67
N GLY A 94 4.57 -5.56 5.13
CA GLY A 94 4.85 -6.56 6.15
C GLY A 94 5.14 -7.94 5.57
N LYS A 95 6.04 -8.66 6.22
CA LYS A 95 6.30 -10.05 5.91
C LYS A 95 5.47 -10.95 6.83
N VAL A 96 4.48 -11.61 6.27
CA VAL A 96 3.59 -12.51 6.99
C VAL A 96 3.46 -13.85 6.28
N ARG A 97 3.13 -14.89 7.05
CA ARG A 97 2.98 -16.26 6.55
C ARG A 97 1.52 -16.67 6.34
N ARG A 98 0.57 -15.83 6.75
CA ARG A 98 -0.86 -16.11 6.68
C ARG A 98 -1.59 -15.02 5.91
N ALA A 99 -2.66 -15.41 5.25
CA ALA A 99 -3.52 -14.48 4.51
C ALA A 99 -4.46 -13.67 5.43
N LYS A 100 -4.77 -14.20 6.61
CA LYS A 100 -5.63 -13.55 7.60
C LYS A 100 -4.94 -13.57 8.96
N LEU A 101 -4.85 -12.40 9.58
CA LEU A 101 -4.06 -12.18 10.79
C LEU A 101 -4.95 -11.92 12.02
N TYR A 102 -6.02 -12.67 12.15
CA TYR A 102 -6.94 -12.53 13.28
C TYR A 102 -6.32 -12.87 14.64
N TYR A 103 -5.23 -13.60 14.65
CA TYR A 103 -4.49 -13.92 15.88
C TYR A 103 -3.92 -12.67 16.57
N LEU A 104 -3.77 -11.56 15.87
CA LEU A 104 -3.30 -10.28 16.44
C LEU A 104 -4.28 -9.68 17.44
N ARG A 105 -5.55 -10.10 17.42
CA ARG A 105 -6.56 -9.66 18.39
C ARG A 105 -6.20 -10.03 19.82
N ASP A 106 -5.55 -11.19 19.99
CA ASP A 106 -5.15 -11.73 21.30
C ASP A 106 -3.72 -11.35 21.69
N ARG A 107 -3.01 -10.64 20.82
CA ARG A 107 -1.61 -10.26 21.03
C ARG A 107 -1.46 -8.76 21.24
N ARG A 108 -0.57 -8.41 22.16
CA ARG A 108 -0.25 -7.01 22.48
C ARG A 108 1.28 -6.80 22.58
N GLY A 109 1.72 -5.57 22.34
CA GLY A 109 3.11 -5.18 22.46
C GLY A 109 4.02 -5.84 21.41
N LYS A 110 5.12 -6.42 21.87
CA LYS A 110 6.13 -7.01 20.96
C LYS A 110 5.61 -8.19 20.14
N SER A 111 4.70 -8.99 20.71
CA SER A 111 4.12 -10.14 20.02
C SER A 111 3.15 -9.78 18.87
N ALA A 112 2.65 -8.55 18.86
CA ALA A 112 1.80 -8.01 17.81
C ALA A 112 2.56 -7.31 16.69
N ARG A 113 3.89 -7.24 16.76
CA ARG A 113 4.71 -6.59 15.73
C ARG A 113 4.83 -7.48 14.49
N ILE A 114 4.68 -6.86 13.34
CA ILE A 114 4.91 -7.49 12.04
C ILE A 114 6.29 -7.05 11.53
N VAL A 115 7.07 -8.02 11.07
CA VAL A 115 8.38 -7.74 10.47
C VAL A 115 8.18 -7.04 9.14
N GLU A 116 8.88 -5.95 8.94
CA GLU A 116 8.85 -5.20 7.68
C GLU A 116 9.53 -6.00 6.56
N LYS A 117 8.87 -6.07 5.41
CA LYS A 117 9.45 -6.67 4.21
C LYS A 117 10.43 -5.68 3.60
N ILE A 118 11.71 -6.02 3.64
CA ILE A 118 12.75 -5.23 3.00
C ILE A 118 12.56 -5.35 1.49
N GLN A 119 12.15 -4.25 0.86
CA GLN A 119 12.22 -4.12 -0.59
C GLN A 119 13.65 -3.72 -0.94
N VAL A 120 14.42 -4.67 -1.43
CA VAL A 120 15.67 -4.34 -2.12
C VAL A 120 15.27 -3.62 -3.41
N SER A 121 15.31 -2.31 -3.38
CA SER A 121 15.15 -1.53 -4.60
C SER A 121 16.37 -1.81 -5.46
N ASN A 122 16.21 -2.56 -6.54
CA ASN A 122 17.21 -2.70 -7.62
C ASN A 122 17.35 -1.38 -8.39
N LYS A 123 17.63 -0.27 -7.67
CA LYS A 123 17.85 1.03 -8.31
C LYS A 123 19.33 1.37 -8.51
N ASP A 124 20.25 0.52 -8.07
CA ASP A 124 21.67 0.82 -8.13
C ASP A 124 22.45 -0.20 -8.95
N THR A 125 21.98 -0.50 -10.16
CA THR A 125 22.84 -1.13 -11.15
C THR A 125 22.77 -0.33 -12.46
N LYS A 126 22.99 0.97 -12.40
CA LYS A 126 23.60 1.68 -13.51
C LYS A 126 25.07 1.86 -13.16
N THR A 127 25.81 0.84 -13.49
CA THR A 127 27.25 0.87 -13.67
C THR A 127 27.63 2.17 -14.36
N GLN A 128 28.35 3.01 -13.67
CA GLN A 128 29.19 3.98 -14.32
C GLN A 128 30.20 3.18 -15.12
N VAL A 129 30.01 3.17 -16.40
CA VAL A 129 31.06 2.73 -17.33
C VAL A 129 32.17 3.75 -17.19
N ASP A 130 33.27 3.29 -16.57
CA ASP A 130 34.54 3.99 -16.59
C ASP A 130 34.86 4.40 -18.03
N GLN A 131 34.91 5.68 -18.24
CA GLN A 131 35.59 6.22 -19.43
C GLN A 131 37.09 6.05 -19.21
N PRO A 132 37.81 5.39 -20.13
CA PRO A 132 39.24 5.37 -20.05
C PRO A 132 39.76 6.77 -20.26
N VAL A 133 40.44 7.28 -19.26
CA VAL A 133 41.25 8.51 -19.36
C VAL A 133 42.33 8.23 -20.36
N SER A 134 42.24 8.80 -21.56
CA SER A 134 43.31 8.87 -22.49
C SER A 134 44.41 9.74 -21.90
N LYS A 135 45.54 9.12 -21.56
CA LYS A 135 46.78 9.79 -21.25
C LYS A 135 47.27 10.47 -22.52
N GLU A 136 47.12 11.75 -22.57
CA GLU A 136 47.87 12.57 -23.50
C GLU A 136 49.32 12.62 -23.01
N VAL A 137 50.19 11.95 -23.73
CA VAL A 137 51.60 12.06 -23.53
C VAL A 137 52.02 13.37 -24.20
N ALA A 138 52.36 14.36 -23.40
CA ALA A 138 53.07 15.54 -23.90
C ALA A 138 54.51 15.15 -24.24
N GLU A 139 54.81 15.11 -25.51
CA GLU A 139 56.19 15.08 -25.99
C GLU A 139 56.76 16.45 -25.80
N ASP A 140 57.78 16.51 -24.97
CA ASP A 140 58.62 17.63 -24.79
C ASP A 140 59.76 17.51 -25.82
N THR A 141 59.74 18.32 -26.86
CA THR A 141 60.79 18.42 -27.81
C THR A 141 61.65 19.62 -27.45
N THR A 142 62.77 19.37 -26.82
CA THR A 142 63.88 20.29 -26.64
C THR A 142 64.82 20.13 -27.81
N SER A 143 65.05 21.21 -28.49
CA SER A 143 66.25 21.40 -29.28
C SER A 143 67.07 22.55 -28.73
#